data_73509cbc530331185b5015e560e6fc7f
#
_entry.id   73509cbc530331185b5015e560e6fc7f
#
_cell.length_a   1.000
_cell.length_b   1.000
_cell.length_c   1.000
_cell.angle_alpha   90.00
_cell.angle_beta   90.00
_cell.angle_gamma   90.00
#
_symmetry.space_group_name_H-M   'P 1'
#
loop_
_entity.id
_entity.type
_entity.pdbx_description
1 polymer ?
#
loop_
_entity_poly.entity_id
_entity_poly.type
_entity_poly.pdbx_seq_one_letter_code
_entity_poly.pdbx_strand_id
1 'polypeptide(L)'
;GVSNRILDKPAKLTDEEFAEIRKHPAWTLEILNHVSAFRHFSSDAAQHHERLDGRGYPWKIPGEKLSFTARVLAVADVYEALTATRPYRAGLPVAKVIGIMANDRGTAFDSEIFDAAVALAENGTFESLSMVTEDGFEQLQQIVPLASAEEMPARVA
;
A
#
# COMPACT_ATOMS: atom_id res chain seq x y z
N GLY A 1 -3.73 3.39 18.80
CA GLY A 1 -2.85 3.68 17.67
C GLY A 1 -1.42 3.96 18.12
N VAL A 2 -0.51 4.13 17.16
CA VAL A 2 0.88 4.52 17.47
C VAL A 2 0.93 5.92 18.07
N SER A 3 1.76 6.13 19.10
CA SER A 3 1.93 7.44 19.72
C SER A 3 2.60 8.44 18.76
N ASN A 4 2.12 9.68 18.73
CA ASN A 4 2.74 10.76 17.95
C ASN A 4 4.22 10.97 18.31
N ARG A 5 4.63 10.68 19.55
CA ARG A 5 6.05 10.73 19.94
C ARG A 5 6.93 9.79 19.14
N ILE A 6 6.37 8.67 18.65
CA ILE A 6 7.09 7.71 17.80
C ILE A 6 7.00 8.17 16.33
N LEU A 7 5.80 8.57 15.87
CA LEU A 7 5.56 8.98 14.49
C LEU A 7 6.35 10.23 14.09
N ASP A 8 6.43 11.22 14.99
CA ASP A 8 7.07 12.51 14.75
C ASP A 8 8.53 12.56 15.22
N LYS A 9 9.11 11.41 15.60
CA LYS A 9 10.47 11.36 16.12
C LYS A 9 11.49 11.79 15.05
N PRO A 10 12.29 12.83 15.31
CA PRO A 10 13.27 13.33 14.34
C PRO A 10 14.57 12.50 14.30
N ALA A 11 14.53 11.25 14.72
CA ALA A 11 15.67 10.35 14.82
C ALA A 11 15.23 8.92 14.41
N LYS A 12 16.21 8.03 14.24
CA LYS A 12 15.93 6.61 14.01
C LYS A 12 15.13 6.04 15.19
N LEU A 13 14.17 5.21 14.87
CA LEU A 13 13.39 4.47 15.86
C LEU A 13 14.26 3.39 16.52
N THR A 14 14.01 3.14 17.82
CA THR A 14 14.53 1.94 18.47
C THR A 14 13.77 0.69 18.00
N ASP A 15 14.29 -0.49 18.31
CA ASP A 15 13.63 -1.75 17.95
C ASP A 15 12.25 -1.88 18.62
N GLU A 16 12.13 -1.39 19.86
CA GLU A 16 10.86 -1.36 20.62
C GLU A 16 9.85 -0.41 19.97
N GLU A 17 10.28 0.80 19.59
CA GLU A 17 9.45 1.78 18.92
C GLU A 17 8.99 1.25 17.54
N PHE A 18 9.88 0.59 16.82
CA PHE A 18 9.53 -0.03 15.55
C PHE A 18 8.59 -1.23 15.71
N ALA A 19 8.76 -2.02 16.77
CA ALA A 19 7.82 -3.09 17.13
C ALA A 19 6.42 -2.55 17.43
N GLU A 20 6.32 -1.36 18.03
CA GLU A 20 5.02 -0.69 18.27
C GLU A 20 4.38 -0.25 16.95
N ILE A 21 5.15 0.32 16.01
CA ILE A 21 4.64 0.67 14.66
C ILE A 21 4.12 -0.57 13.95
N ARG A 22 4.81 -1.69 14.02
CA ARG A 22 4.41 -2.95 13.34
C ARG A 22 3.05 -3.50 13.78
N LYS A 23 2.43 -2.95 14.81
CA LYS A 23 1.09 -3.36 15.24
C LYS A 23 -0.05 -2.69 14.44
N HIS A 24 0.24 -1.59 13.73
CA HIS A 24 -0.82 -0.82 13.06
C HIS A 24 -1.62 -1.64 12.02
N PRO A 25 -1.07 -2.64 11.28
CA PRO A 25 -1.89 -3.44 10.38
C PRO A 25 -2.95 -4.26 11.12
N ALA A 26 -2.64 -4.76 12.33
CA ALA A 26 -3.62 -5.46 13.15
C ALA A 26 -4.73 -4.50 13.62
N TRP A 27 -4.40 -3.28 14.01
CA TRP A 27 -5.40 -2.25 14.33
C TRP A 27 -6.22 -1.84 13.11
N THR A 28 -5.61 -1.77 11.91
CA THR A 28 -6.34 -1.53 10.66
C THR A 28 -7.40 -2.61 10.44
N LEU A 29 -7.04 -3.87 10.60
CA LEU A 29 -7.98 -4.99 10.50
C LEU A 29 -9.12 -4.85 11.49
N GLU A 30 -8.81 -4.57 12.76
CA GLU A 30 -9.79 -4.42 13.83
C GLU A 30 -10.77 -3.28 13.52
N ILE A 31 -10.25 -2.08 13.22
CA ILE A 31 -11.06 -0.89 12.94
C ILE A 31 -11.97 -1.12 11.73
N LEU A 32 -11.42 -1.61 10.60
CA LEU A 32 -12.19 -1.81 9.38
C LEU A 32 -13.26 -2.89 9.54
N ASN A 33 -13.03 -3.92 10.36
CA ASN A 33 -14.02 -4.95 10.65
C ASN A 33 -15.23 -4.44 11.45
N HIS A 34 -15.08 -3.34 12.20
CA HIS A 34 -16.21 -2.73 12.91
C HIS A 34 -17.14 -1.93 11.98
N VAL A 35 -16.67 -1.57 10.77
CA VAL A 35 -17.48 -0.84 9.79
C VAL A 35 -17.97 -1.82 8.72
N SER A 36 -19.28 -2.08 8.67
CA SER A 36 -19.88 -3.08 7.78
C SER A 36 -19.50 -2.90 6.31
N ALA A 37 -19.46 -1.64 5.83
CA ALA A 37 -19.10 -1.30 4.46
C ALA A 37 -17.63 -1.64 4.12
N PHE A 38 -16.73 -1.71 5.11
CA PHE A 38 -15.29 -1.93 4.91
C PHE A 38 -14.85 -3.36 5.21
N ARG A 39 -15.72 -4.17 5.79
CA ARG A 39 -15.38 -5.53 6.23
C ARG A 39 -14.86 -6.42 5.10
N HIS A 40 -15.36 -6.24 3.89
CA HIS A 40 -14.99 -7.10 2.75
C HIS A 40 -13.56 -6.92 2.26
N PHE A 41 -12.92 -5.77 2.51
CA PHE A 41 -11.52 -5.53 2.15
C PHE A 41 -10.58 -5.32 3.36
N SER A 42 -11.10 -5.45 4.58
CA SER A 42 -10.32 -5.21 5.80
C SER A 42 -9.06 -6.08 5.90
N SER A 43 -9.17 -7.34 5.48
CA SER A 43 -8.05 -8.27 5.44
C SER A 43 -6.97 -7.81 4.45
N ASP A 44 -7.38 -7.44 3.23
CA ASP A 44 -6.45 -6.98 2.20
C ASP A 44 -5.73 -5.70 2.64
N ALA A 45 -6.49 -4.74 3.18
CA ALA A 45 -5.93 -3.49 3.69
C ALA A 45 -4.91 -3.70 4.82
N ALA A 46 -5.15 -4.70 5.68
CA ALA A 46 -4.25 -5.01 6.79
C ALA A 46 -2.96 -5.73 6.37
N GLN A 47 -2.89 -6.25 5.14
CA GLN A 47 -1.75 -7.04 4.64
C GLN A 47 -0.73 -6.21 3.84
N HIS A 48 -0.85 -4.88 3.78
CA HIS A 48 0.01 -4.00 2.96
C HIS A 48 1.51 -4.06 3.30
N HIS A 49 1.88 -4.59 4.45
CA HIS A 49 3.28 -4.84 4.84
C HIS A 49 3.70 -6.31 4.77
N GLU A 50 2.82 -7.18 4.27
CA GLU A 50 3.24 -8.54 3.96
C GLU A 50 4.06 -8.59 2.66
N ARG A 51 4.86 -9.65 2.50
CA ARG A 51 5.80 -9.82 1.39
C ARG A 51 5.60 -11.19 0.74
N LEU A 52 5.88 -11.31 -0.56
CA LEU A 52 5.79 -12.60 -1.25
C LEU A 52 6.70 -13.67 -0.64
N ASP A 53 7.86 -13.28 -0.13
CA ASP A 53 8.83 -14.18 0.51
C ASP A 53 8.43 -14.61 1.95
N GLY A 54 7.25 -14.18 2.44
CA GLY A 54 6.76 -14.47 3.79
C GLY A 54 7.55 -13.80 4.91
N ARG A 55 8.43 -12.83 4.60
CA ARG A 55 9.23 -12.08 5.59
C ARG A 55 8.58 -10.77 6.01
N GLY A 56 7.33 -10.54 5.59
CA GLY A 56 6.54 -9.38 5.97
C GLY A 56 6.11 -9.38 7.43
N TYR A 57 5.19 -8.50 7.76
CA TYR A 57 4.59 -8.40 9.08
C TYR A 57 3.14 -7.92 8.99
N PRO A 58 2.29 -8.12 10.02
CA PRO A 58 2.59 -8.74 11.30
C PRO A 58 2.49 -10.28 11.29
N TRP A 59 1.84 -10.89 10.28
CA TRP A 59 1.46 -12.30 10.31
C TRP A 59 2.42 -13.20 9.53
N LYS A 60 3.34 -12.65 8.74
CA LYS A 60 4.26 -13.40 7.87
C LYS A 60 3.53 -14.38 6.95
N ILE A 61 2.52 -13.86 6.27
CA ILE A 61 1.65 -14.65 5.38
C ILE A 61 2.48 -15.12 4.18
N PRO A 62 2.44 -16.43 3.83
CA PRO A 62 3.07 -16.91 2.62
C PRO A 62 2.52 -16.21 1.36
N GLY A 63 3.40 -15.87 0.40
CA GLY A 63 3.04 -15.08 -0.76
C GLY A 63 1.90 -15.67 -1.59
N GLU A 64 1.80 -16.99 -1.68
CA GLU A 64 0.71 -17.69 -2.37
C GLU A 64 -0.67 -17.50 -1.72
N LYS A 65 -0.69 -17.05 -0.47
CA LYS A 65 -1.93 -16.74 0.27
C LYS A 65 -2.32 -15.27 0.24
N LEU A 66 -1.44 -14.40 -0.26
CA LEU A 66 -1.74 -12.99 -0.42
C LEU A 66 -2.69 -12.78 -1.60
N SER A 67 -3.80 -12.07 -1.36
CA SER A 67 -4.70 -11.68 -2.44
C SER A 67 -4.02 -10.74 -3.44
N PHE A 68 -4.57 -10.64 -4.64
CA PHE A 68 -4.11 -9.66 -5.63
C PHE A 68 -4.15 -8.23 -5.06
N THR A 69 -5.24 -7.85 -4.39
CA THR A 69 -5.41 -6.54 -3.77
C THR A 69 -4.34 -6.26 -2.72
N ALA A 70 -4.03 -7.22 -1.84
CA ALA A 70 -2.98 -7.06 -0.83
C ALA A 70 -1.60 -6.83 -1.46
N ARG A 71 -1.28 -7.54 -2.56
CA ARG A 71 -0.02 -7.36 -3.31
C ARG A 71 0.05 -5.98 -3.98
N VAL A 72 -1.06 -5.49 -4.54
CA VAL A 72 -1.13 -4.13 -5.10
C VAL A 72 -0.91 -3.09 -4.01
N LEU A 73 -1.58 -3.22 -2.87
CA LEU A 73 -1.42 -2.31 -1.74
C LEU A 73 0.01 -2.28 -1.21
N ALA A 74 0.71 -3.43 -1.16
CA ALA A 74 2.11 -3.49 -0.72
C ALA A 74 3.05 -2.69 -1.64
N VAL A 75 2.85 -2.73 -2.95
CA VAL A 75 3.61 -1.91 -3.91
C VAL A 75 3.28 -0.43 -3.77
N ALA A 76 1.98 -0.10 -3.69
CA ALA A 76 1.51 1.28 -3.61
C ALA A 76 1.95 1.97 -2.32
N ASP A 77 1.90 1.29 -1.18
CA ASP A 77 2.31 1.82 0.12
C ASP A 77 3.81 2.19 0.13
N VAL A 78 4.67 1.30 -0.37
CA VAL A 78 6.11 1.59 -0.41
C VAL A 78 6.44 2.69 -1.40
N TYR A 79 5.76 2.73 -2.56
CA TYR A 79 5.92 3.80 -3.54
C TYR A 79 5.53 5.16 -2.93
N GLU A 80 4.35 5.26 -2.31
CA GLU A 80 3.89 6.48 -1.63
C GLU A 80 4.86 6.88 -0.51
N ALA A 81 5.23 5.94 0.36
CA ALA A 81 6.13 6.22 1.46
C ALA A 81 7.48 6.78 1.02
N LEU A 82 7.99 6.40 -0.13
CA LEU A 82 9.26 6.88 -0.67
C LEU A 82 9.14 8.19 -1.44
N THR A 83 8.04 8.42 -2.15
CA THR A 83 7.79 9.63 -2.95
C THR A 83 7.26 10.80 -2.12
N ALA A 84 6.49 10.53 -1.06
CA ALA A 84 5.91 11.58 -0.23
C ALA A 84 6.99 12.36 0.54
N THR A 85 6.80 13.70 0.58
CA THR A 85 7.55 14.57 1.47
C THR A 85 7.01 14.42 2.89
N ARG A 86 7.88 14.12 3.83
CA ARG A 86 7.59 13.98 5.26
C ARG A 86 8.25 15.14 6.03
N PRO A 87 7.79 15.52 7.24
CA PRO A 87 8.36 16.63 7.99
C PRO A 87 9.89 16.57 8.19
N TYR A 88 10.43 15.36 8.17
CA TYR A 88 11.86 15.09 8.41
C TYR A 88 12.62 14.63 7.15
N ARG A 89 11.96 14.54 5.98
CA ARG A 89 12.57 14.05 4.73
C ARG A 89 11.80 14.49 3.50
N ALA A 90 12.50 15.06 2.54
CA ALA A 90 11.94 15.29 1.20
C ALA A 90 11.62 13.96 0.51
N GLY A 91 10.58 13.94 -0.32
CA GLY A 91 10.27 12.82 -1.20
C GLY A 91 11.41 12.53 -2.17
N LEU A 92 11.61 11.28 -2.52
CA LEU A 92 12.63 10.88 -3.48
C LEU A 92 12.10 11.04 -4.91
N PRO A 93 12.99 11.40 -5.87
CA PRO A 93 12.63 11.38 -7.29
C PRO A 93 12.17 9.98 -7.73
N VAL A 94 11.17 9.91 -8.61
CA VAL A 94 10.54 8.67 -9.10
C VAL A 94 11.57 7.64 -9.56
N ALA A 95 12.53 8.04 -10.41
CA ALA A 95 13.58 7.13 -10.90
C ALA A 95 14.39 6.48 -9.75
N LYS A 96 14.65 7.23 -8.66
CA LYS A 96 15.33 6.70 -7.49
C LYS A 96 14.45 5.73 -6.71
N VAL A 97 13.15 6.03 -6.58
CA VAL A 97 12.17 5.14 -5.92
C VAL A 97 12.08 3.82 -6.66
N ILE A 98 11.93 3.85 -8.00
CA ILE A 98 11.92 2.65 -8.84
C ILE A 98 13.19 1.82 -8.63
N GLY A 99 14.37 2.46 -8.64
CA GLY A 99 15.64 1.78 -8.43
C GLY A 99 15.78 1.12 -7.05
N ILE A 100 15.23 1.74 -6.00
CA ILE A 100 15.20 1.15 -4.65
C ILE A 100 14.27 -0.06 -4.62
N MET A 101 13.05 0.08 -5.13
CA MET A 101 12.02 -0.96 -5.09
C MET A 101 12.36 -2.16 -5.98
N ALA A 102 13.09 -1.94 -7.08
CA ALA A 102 13.52 -3.00 -8.00
C ALA A 102 14.34 -4.11 -7.33
N ASN A 103 15.07 -3.80 -6.25
CA ASN A 103 15.81 -4.80 -5.47
C ASN A 103 14.90 -5.86 -4.82
N ASP A 104 13.63 -5.50 -4.61
CA ASP A 104 12.64 -6.35 -3.96
C ASP A 104 11.62 -6.95 -4.96
N ARG A 105 11.80 -6.71 -6.28
CA ARG A 105 10.98 -7.29 -7.34
C ARG A 105 11.07 -8.82 -7.33
N GLY A 106 9.93 -9.50 -7.25
CA GLY A 106 9.83 -10.96 -7.16
C GLY A 106 10.17 -11.54 -5.79
N THR A 107 10.53 -10.70 -4.81
CA THR A 107 10.80 -11.12 -3.43
C THR A 107 9.82 -10.49 -2.44
N ALA A 108 9.82 -9.18 -2.25
CA ALA A 108 8.76 -8.50 -1.50
C ALA A 108 7.55 -8.26 -2.39
N PHE A 109 7.77 -7.80 -3.61
CA PHE A 109 6.74 -7.35 -4.55
C PHE A 109 6.46 -8.39 -5.63
N ASP A 110 5.19 -8.53 -5.98
CA ASP A 110 4.78 -9.24 -7.18
C ASP A 110 5.39 -8.56 -8.41
N SER A 111 6.03 -9.36 -9.27
CA SER A 111 6.78 -8.83 -10.42
C SER A 111 5.90 -8.11 -11.43
N GLU A 112 4.72 -8.66 -11.71
CA GLU A 112 3.79 -8.09 -12.70
C GLU A 112 3.17 -6.78 -12.16
N ILE A 113 2.80 -6.76 -10.88
CA ILE A 113 2.26 -5.57 -10.22
C ILE A 113 3.33 -4.49 -10.14
N PHE A 114 4.56 -4.85 -9.77
CA PHE A 114 5.68 -3.89 -9.73
C PHE A 114 5.94 -3.29 -11.11
N ASP A 115 6.03 -4.13 -12.17
CA ASP A 115 6.27 -3.67 -13.54
C ASP A 115 5.14 -2.74 -14.05
N ALA A 116 3.89 -3.05 -13.72
CA ALA A 116 2.76 -2.17 -14.00
C ALA A 116 2.86 -0.82 -13.26
N ALA A 117 3.25 -0.84 -11.98
CA ALA A 117 3.45 0.39 -11.20
C ALA A 117 4.59 1.25 -11.78
N VAL A 118 5.68 0.64 -12.23
CA VAL A 118 6.78 1.34 -12.93
C VAL A 118 6.27 2.04 -14.18
N ALA A 119 5.51 1.33 -15.03
CA ALA A 119 4.96 1.91 -16.25
C ALA A 119 4.03 3.10 -15.97
N LEU A 120 3.19 3.02 -14.92
CA LEU A 120 2.32 4.13 -14.49
C LEU A 120 3.11 5.31 -13.92
N ALA A 121 4.21 5.05 -13.22
CA ALA A 121 5.07 6.09 -12.68
C ALA A 121 5.84 6.83 -13.79
N GLU A 122 6.39 6.10 -14.78
CA GLU A 122 7.17 6.66 -15.87
C GLU A 122 6.34 7.47 -16.86
N ASN A 123 5.07 7.15 -17.06
CA ASN A 123 4.18 7.92 -17.94
C ASN A 123 3.48 9.10 -17.24
N GLY A 124 3.79 9.38 -15.98
CA GLY A 124 3.25 10.52 -15.23
C GLY A 124 1.82 10.33 -14.72
N THR A 125 1.26 9.11 -14.77
CA THR A 125 -0.11 8.85 -14.30
C THR A 125 -0.26 9.16 -12.81
N PHE A 126 0.73 8.82 -11.97
CA PHE A 126 0.66 9.08 -10.54
C PHE A 126 0.70 10.57 -10.20
N GLU A 127 1.45 11.38 -10.93
CA GLU A 127 1.46 12.83 -10.76
C GLU A 127 0.10 13.43 -11.13
N SER A 128 -0.53 12.96 -12.20
CA SER A 128 -1.85 13.43 -12.60
C SER A 128 -2.93 13.06 -11.59
N LEU A 129 -2.84 11.88 -10.97
CA LEU A 129 -3.75 11.43 -9.93
C LEU A 129 -3.58 12.18 -8.61
N SER A 130 -2.35 12.59 -8.26
CA SER A 130 -2.09 13.36 -7.03
C SER A 130 -2.67 14.78 -7.06
N MET A 131 -3.04 15.28 -8.21
CA MET A 131 -3.73 16.58 -8.41
C MET A 131 -5.26 16.46 -8.34
N VAL A 132 -5.77 15.28 -8.02
CA VAL A 132 -7.23 15.06 -7.94
C VAL A 132 -7.78 15.77 -6.72
N THR A 133 -8.41 16.91 -6.94
CA THR A 133 -9.32 17.60 -6.01
C THR A 133 -10.66 16.86 -5.94
N GLU A 134 -11.61 17.28 -5.09
CA GLU A 134 -12.95 16.66 -5.01
C GLU A 134 -13.63 16.53 -6.39
N ASP A 135 -13.46 17.52 -7.30
CA ASP A 135 -13.92 17.45 -8.69
C ASP A 135 -13.20 16.39 -9.54
N GLY A 136 -11.99 16.01 -9.18
CA GLY A 136 -11.21 15.00 -9.88
C GLY A 136 -11.62 13.56 -9.56
N PHE A 137 -12.35 13.32 -8.45
CA PHE A 137 -12.88 11.98 -8.15
C PHE A 137 -13.93 11.55 -9.19
N GLU A 138 -14.75 12.47 -9.68
CA GLU A 138 -15.67 12.21 -10.80
C GLU A 138 -14.93 11.93 -12.11
N GLN A 139 -13.80 12.60 -12.36
CA GLN A 139 -12.96 12.34 -13.54
C GLN A 139 -12.26 10.97 -13.47
N LEU A 140 -11.85 10.52 -12.29
CA LEU A 140 -11.30 9.17 -12.09
C LEU A 140 -12.30 8.07 -12.45
N GLN A 141 -13.57 8.25 -12.16
CA GLN A 141 -14.64 7.31 -12.56
C GLN A 141 -14.80 7.19 -14.08
N GLN A 142 -14.41 8.21 -14.83
CA GLN A 142 -14.44 8.20 -16.30
C GLN A 142 -13.18 7.56 -16.92
N ILE A 143 -12.03 7.64 -16.21
CA ILE A 143 -10.74 7.09 -16.67
C ILE A 143 -10.59 5.62 -16.27
N VAL A 144 -11.08 5.26 -15.10
CA VAL A 144 -11.11 3.89 -14.59
C VAL A 144 -12.58 3.51 -14.45
N PRO A 145 -13.20 2.84 -15.44
CA PRO A 145 -14.53 2.31 -15.23
C PRO A 145 -14.47 1.34 -14.06
N LEU A 146 -14.96 1.78 -12.90
CA LEU A 146 -15.18 0.89 -11.77
C LEU A 146 -16.16 -0.17 -12.28
N ALA A 147 -15.68 -1.42 -12.32
CA ALA A 147 -16.56 -2.55 -12.61
C ALA A 147 -17.81 -2.40 -11.72
N SER A 148 -19.00 -2.40 -12.34
CA SER A 148 -20.24 -2.35 -11.58
C SER A 148 -20.24 -3.51 -10.59
N ALA A 149 -20.86 -3.34 -9.43
CA ALA A 149 -20.93 -4.38 -8.39
C ALA A 149 -21.49 -5.71 -8.93
N GLU A 150 -22.13 -5.71 -10.10
CA GLU A 150 -22.67 -6.87 -10.83
C GLU A 150 -21.60 -7.64 -11.63
N GLU A 151 -20.46 -7.04 -11.95
CA GLU A 151 -19.37 -7.68 -12.73
C GLU A 151 -18.27 -8.30 -11.85
N MET A 152 -18.37 -8.19 -10.53
CA MET A 152 -17.45 -8.91 -9.66
C MET A 152 -17.79 -10.41 -9.67
N PRO A 153 -16.83 -11.29 -10.03
CA PRO A 153 -17.09 -12.73 -10.00
C PRO A 153 -17.51 -13.14 -8.60
N ALA A 154 -18.63 -13.89 -8.52
CA ALA A 154 -19.09 -14.47 -7.28
C ALA A 154 -17.91 -15.22 -6.64
N ARG A 155 -17.52 -14.83 -5.41
CA ARG A 155 -16.50 -15.54 -4.66
C ARG A 155 -16.91 -17.00 -4.54
N VAL A 156 -16.03 -17.87 -5.02
CA VAL A 156 -16.10 -19.30 -4.73
C VAL A 156 -16.08 -19.43 -3.20
N ALA A 157 -17.10 -20.09 -2.67
CA ALA A 157 -17.32 -20.36 -1.25
C ALA A 157 -16.19 -21.23 -0.68
#